data_f786f1125bcea0283734e416b8ddf5ca
#
_entry.id   f786f1125bcea0283734e416b8ddf5ca
#
_cell.length_a   1.000
_cell.length_b   1.000
_cell.length_c   1.000
_cell.angle_alpha   90.00
_cell.angle_beta   90.00
_cell.angle_gamma   90.00
#
_symmetry.space_group_name_H-M   'P 1'
#
loop_
_entity.id
_entity.type
_entity.pdbx_description
1 polymer ?
#
loop_
_entity_poly.entity_id
_entity_poly.type
_entity_poly.pdbx_seq_one_letter_code
_entity_poly.pdbx_strand_id
1 'polypeptide(L)'
;FHKAAGDDVEFVKWQQDGTSVEYDRVYISKVFSESHEPAGVIRCRDIRRGGGGYDLENKLPDEIEHIYPDYSLYPEYTKDTAYGWLTRGCPRCNHSSFCITPEKDGRKSVKVADLTEFWSGQKNIILYDQNILACQDRMELLEQLAGSGASVEFNGGMDVRFLNGEVIEMLRKIKVRDYHFAWDDPKENLIDKFREFAESGLKKPRDVGVYVLVNHWSTHFEDLYRIYTLRAMGFMPFVMIYDKQKFVNSKGHWIKGVEKVYTRQQLQHFKTCQHMQRWCGNRRLIKTTPNFEQYERYRTWKEAGMPVPS
;
A
#
# COMPACT_ATOMS: atom_id res chain seq x y z
N PHE A 1 -25.09 8.32 -7.78
CA PHE A 1 -26.32 7.53 -7.75
C PHE A 1 -27.42 8.32 -7.03
N HIS A 2 -27.36 8.52 -5.71
CA HIS A 2 -28.43 9.13 -4.90
C HIS A 2 -28.81 10.54 -5.35
N LYS A 3 -27.84 11.42 -5.61
CA LYS A 3 -28.14 12.77 -6.14
C LYS A 3 -28.87 12.72 -7.50
N ALA A 4 -28.50 11.77 -8.37
CA ALA A 4 -29.19 11.57 -9.64
C ALA A 4 -30.63 11.04 -9.46
N ALA A 5 -30.90 10.38 -8.34
CA ALA A 5 -32.26 9.97 -7.96
C ALA A 5 -33.07 11.07 -7.25
N GLY A 6 -32.49 12.25 -7.03
CA GLY A 6 -33.12 13.38 -6.36
C GLY A 6 -32.97 13.43 -4.85
N ASP A 7 -32.14 12.56 -4.28
CA ASP A 7 -31.86 12.55 -2.84
C ASP A 7 -30.92 13.71 -2.48
N ASP A 8 -31.09 14.26 -1.28
CA ASP A 8 -30.14 15.18 -0.67
C ASP A 8 -29.00 14.38 -0.02
N VAL A 9 -27.76 14.65 -0.43
CA VAL A 9 -26.59 13.85 -0.04
C VAL A 9 -25.48 14.74 0.47
N GLU A 10 -24.98 14.47 1.68
CA GLU A 10 -23.84 15.17 2.24
C GLU A 10 -22.76 14.21 2.77
N PHE A 11 -21.51 14.67 2.79
CA PHE A 11 -20.41 14.00 3.47
C PHE A 11 -20.30 14.49 4.89
N VAL A 12 -20.57 13.62 5.85
CA VAL A 12 -20.46 13.92 7.27
C VAL A 12 -19.06 13.55 7.74
N LYS A 13 -18.24 14.55 8.07
CA LYS A 13 -17.01 14.32 8.84
C LYS A 13 -17.40 13.81 10.21
N TRP A 14 -16.92 12.61 10.53
CA TRP A 14 -17.22 12.02 11.82
C TRP A 14 -16.77 12.92 12.97
N GLN A 15 -17.73 13.31 13.81
CA GLN A 15 -17.46 14.00 15.05
C GLN A 15 -17.66 13.03 16.22
N GLN A 16 -16.95 13.24 17.31
CA GLN A 16 -17.06 12.40 18.51
C GLN A 16 -18.49 12.31 19.07
N ASP A 17 -19.32 13.29 18.77
CA ASP A 17 -20.66 13.46 19.32
C ASP A 17 -21.79 12.83 18.49
N GLY A 18 -21.47 12.14 17.38
CA GLY A 18 -22.46 11.50 16.50
C GLY A 18 -23.09 12.47 15.47
N THR A 19 -24.27 12.13 14.95
CA THR A 19 -24.99 12.97 14.00
C THR A 19 -25.91 13.94 14.74
N SER A 20 -25.87 15.22 14.33
CA SER A 20 -26.75 16.27 14.89
C SER A 20 -28.18 16.22 14.33
N VAL A 21 -28.35 15.67 13.14
CA VAL A 21 -29.63 15.50 12.43
C VAL A 21 -29.97 14.04 12.23
N GLU A 22 -31.23 13.74 11.96
CA GLU A 22 -31.68 12.40 11.58
C GLU A 22 -31.59 12.26 10.06
N TYR A 23 -31.00 11.12 9.61
CA TYR A 23 -30.90 10.75 8.19
C TYR A 23 -31.82 9.58 7.87
N ASP A 24 -32.35 9.52 6.66
CA ASP A 24 -33.06 8.33 6.20
C ASP A 24 -32.08 7.16 6.04
N ARG A 25 -30.89 7.44 5.50
CA ARG A 25 -29.86 6.42 5.30
C ARG A 25 -28.44 6.99 5.52
N VAL A 26 -27.60 6.18 6.14
CA VAL A 26 -26.16 6.47 6.34
C VAL A 26 -25.32 5.34 5.79
N TYR A 27 -24.32 5.69 4.98
CA TYR A 27 -23.30 4.77 4.50
C TYR A 27 -22.01 4.97 5.28
N ILE A 28 -21.46 3.89 5.82
CA ILE A 28 -20.21 3.88 6.56
C ILE A 28 -19.22 2.99 5.83
N SER A 29 -18.09 3.54 5.38
CA SER A 29 -17.04 2.77 4.72
C SER A 29 -15.83 2.63 5.64
N LYS A 30 -15.23 1.43 5.64
CA LYS A 30 -14.09 1.07 6.44
C LYS A 30 -13.09 0.28 5.59
N VAL A 31 -11.83 0.72 5.59
CA VAL A 31 -10.77 0.08 4.79
C VAL A 31 -10.09 -1.04 5.57
N PHE A 32 -9.76 -0.80 6.86
CA PHE A 32 -9.09 -1.77 7.72
C PHE A 32 -10.02 -2.25 8.83
N SER A 33 -9.95 -3.52 9.17
CA SER A 33 -10.74 -4.13 10.26
C SER A 33 -10.51 -3.44 11.61
N GLU A 34 -9.29 -2.96 11.85
CA GLU A 34 -8.87 -2.27 13.07
C GLU A 34 -9.26 -0.78 13.11
N SER A 35 -9.81 -0.23 12.03
CA SER A 35 -10.28 1.16 12.03
C SER A 35 -11.43 1.33 13.03
N HIS A 36 -11.34 2.37 13.84
CA HIS A 36 -12.35 2.63 14.85
C HIS A 36 -13.71 2.92 14.22
N GLU A 37 -14.74 2.35 14.81
CA GLU A 37 -16.13 2.78 14.54
C GLU A 37 -16.35 4.16 15.15
N PRO A 38 -17.29 4.89 14.58
CA PRO A 38 -17.74 6.13 15.16
C PRO A 38 -18.25 5.94 16.61
N ALA A 39 -17.79 6.76 17.55
CA ALA A 39 -18.13 6.63 18.98
C ALA A 39 -19.48 7.24 19.35
N GLY A 40 -20.00 8.16 18.56
CA GLY A 40 -21.25 8.86 18.82
C GLY A 40 -22.50 8.15 18.28
N VAL A 41 -23.67 8.63 18.67
CA VAL A 41 -24.95 8.10 18.19
C VAL A 41 -25.20 8.55 16.76
N ILE A 42 -25.42 7.59 15.87
CA ILE A 42 -25.86 7.83 14.49
C ILE A 42 -27.39 7.78 14.47
N ARG A 43 -28.02 8.93 14.24
CA ARG A 43 -29.48 9.03 14.11
C ARG A 43 -29.85 8.78 12.65
N CYS A 44 -30.31 7.58 12.35
CA CYS A 44 -30.81 7.24 11.02
C CYS A 44 -31.73 6.02 11.05
N ARG A 45 -32.52 5.86 10.00
CA ARG A 45 -33.44 4.73 9.84
C ARG A 45 -32.75 3.49 9.26
N ASP A 46 -31.77 3.69 8.38
CA ASP A 46 -31.03 2.60 7.71
C ASP A 46 -29.54 2.88 7.72
N ILE A 47 -28.74 1.94 8.26
CA ILE A 47 -27.26 2.01 8.24
C ILE A 47 -26.72 0.93 7.31
N ARG A 48 -25.97 1.34 6.30
CA ARG A 48 -25.26 0.45 5.38
C ARG A 48 -23.76 0.52 5.64
N ARG A 49 -23.16 -0.64 5.91
CA ARG A 49 -21.72 -0.76 6.15
C ARG A 49 -21.07 -1.45 4.97
N GLY A 50 -19.93 -0.91 4.51
CA GLY A 50 -19.20 -1.45 3.37
C GLY A 50 -17.69 -1.20 3.46
N GLY A 51 -16.99 -1.69 2.44
CA GLY A 51 -15.53 -1.67 2.36
C GLY A 51 -14.86 -2.85 3.06
N GLY A 52 -13.63 -3.13 2.67
CA GLY A 52 -12.89 -4.33 3.07
C GLY A 52 -12.62 -4.49 4.58
N GLY A 53 -12.83 -3.43 5.37
CA GLY A 53 -12.73 -3.50 6.84
C GLY A 53 -13.97 -4.07 7.53
N TYR A 54 -15.10 -4.17 6.80
CA TYR A 54 -16.31 -4.83 7.29
C TYR A 54 -16.51 -6.19 6.63
N ASP A 55 -16.40 -6.25 5.30
CA ASP A 55 -16.70 -7.43 4.52
C ASP A 55 -15.92 -7.40 3.20
N LEU A 56 -15.20 -8.46 2.88
CA LEU A 56 -14.43 -8.59 1.65
C LEU A 56 -15.29 -9.01 0.45
N GLU A 57 -16.44 -9.64 0.71
CA GLU A 57 -17.33 -10.16 -0.35
C GLU A 57 -18.33 -9.10 -0.82
N ASN A 58 -18.63 -8.11 0.03
CA ASN A 58 -19.61 -7.08 -0.29
C ASN A 58 -19.07 -6.11 -1.35
N LYS A 59 -19.64 -6.18 -2.55
CA LYS A 59 -19.30 -5.32 -3.69
C LYS A 59 -20.44 -4.35 -3.99
N LEU A 60 -20.10 -3.25 -4.63
CA LEU A 60 -21.12 -2.37 -5.19
C LEU A 60 -21.85 -3.08 -6.33
N PRO A 61 -23.17 -2.85 -6.51
CA PRO A 61 -23.85 -3.25 -7.73
C PRO A 61 -23.21 -2.63 -8.98
N ASP A 62 -23.17 -3.36 -10.09
CA ASP A 62 -22.54 -2.89 -11.33
C ASP A 62 -23.09 -1.54 -11.80
N GLU A 63 -24.39 -1.30 -11.62
CA GLU A 63 -25.05 -0.03 -11.94
C GLU A 63 -24.55 1.17 -11.11
N ILE A 64 -23.84 0.92 -10.02
CA ILE A 64 -23.23 1.96 -9.16
C ILE A 64 -21.72 2.00 -9.35
N GLU A 65 -21.07 0.83 -9.52
CA GLU A 65 -19.62 0.71 -9.65
C GLU A 65 -19.08 1.55 -10.82
N HIS A 66 -19.83 1.60 -11.95
CA HIS A 66 -19.45 2.29 -13.19
C HIS A 66 -20.02 3.71 -13.33
N ILE A 67 -20.57 4.29 -12.25
CA ILE A 67 -21.01 5.70 -12.26
C ILE A 67 -19.79 6.59 -11.95
N TYR A 68 -19.65 7.66 -12.73
CA TYR A 68 -18.64 8.69 -12.47
C TYR A 68 -18.76 9.21 -11.02
N PRO A 69 -17.66 9.24 -10.23
CA PRO A 69 -17.68 9.62 -8.82
C PRO A 69 -18.14 11.06 -8.62
N ASP A 70 -18.98 11.30 -7.63
CA ASP A 70 -19.32 12.65 -7.22
C ASP A 70 -18.22 13.28 -6.36
N TYR A 71 -17.24 13.82 -7.02
CA TYR A 71 -16.12 14.50 -6.37
C TYR A 71 -16.50 15.76 -5.59
N SER A 72 -17.70 16.31 -5.82
CA SER A 72 -18.17 17.48 -5.08
C SER A 72 -18.44 17.22 -3.60
N LEU A 73 -18.63 15.95 -3.22
CA LEU A 73 -18.78 15.53 -1.81
C LEU A 73 -17.48 15.65 -1.01
N TYR A 74 -16.32 15.68 -1.68
CA TYR A 74 -15.00 15.63 -1.05
C TYR A 74 -14.07 16.72 -1.58
N PRO A 75 -14.48 18.00 -1.61
CA PRO A 75 -13.76 19.05 -2.33
C PRO A 75 -12.33 19.29 -1.82
N GLU A 76 -12.07 18.99 -0.54
CA GLU A 76 -10.73 19.14 0.05
C GLU A 76 -9.72 18.16 -0.55
N TYR A 77 -10.15 16.99 -1.03
CA TYR A 77 -9.30 15.91 -1.53
C TYR A 77 -9.33 15.78 -3.04
N THR A 78 -10.42 16.22 -3.67
CA THR A 78 -10.76 15.87 -5.06
C THR A 78 -10.72 17.03 -6.04
N LYS A 79 -10.40 18.27 -5.55
CA LYS A 79 -10.41 19.48 -6.38
C LYS A 79 -9.66 19.33 -7.71
N ASP A 80 -8.45 18.76 -7.68
CA ASP A 80 -7.58 18.57 -8.84
C ASP A 80 -7.14 17.10 -9.00
N THR A 81 -7.80 16.16 -8.31
CA THR A 81 -7.34 14.77 -8.23
C THR A 81 -8.51 13.81 -8.46
N ALA A 82 -8.32 12.89 -9.40
CA ALA A 82 -9.17 11.74 -9.63
C ALA A 82 -8.63 10.50 -8.90
N TYR A 83 -9.51 9.67 -8.41
CA TYR A 83 -9.20 8.43 -7.69
C TYR A 83 -9.94 7.26 -8.31
N GLY A 84 -9.25 6.15 -8.57
CA GLY A 84 -9.91 4.98 -9.13
C GLY A 84 -9.04 3.75 -9.26
N TRP A 85 -9.63 2.75 -9.89
CA TRP A 85 -8.99 1.49 -10.27
C TRP A 85 -9.22 1.27 -11.77
N LEU A 86 -8.17 0.98 -12.50
CA LEU A 86 -8.26 0.47 -13.87
C LEU A 86 -8.28 -1.06 -13.86
N THR A 87 -7.62 -1.66 -12.86
CA THR A 87 -7.53 -3.10 -12.71
C THR A 87 -7.77 -3.54 -11.25
N ARG A 88 -8.27 -4.77 -11.08
CA ARG A 88 -8.36 -5.43 -9.78
C ARG A 88 -7.72 -6.82 -9.83
N GLY A 89 -7.23 -7.27 -8.68
CA GLY A 89 -6.57 -8.56 -8.52
C GLY A 89 -5.07 -8.55 -8.79
N CYS A 90 -4.38 -9.62 -8.34
CA CYS A 90 -2.92 -9.70 -8.43
C CYS A 90 -2.45 -11.16 -8.47
N PRO A 91 -1.61 -11.57 -9.44
CA PRO A 91 -1.06 -12.92 -9.51
C PRO A 91 0.10 -13.17 -8.54
N ARG A 92 0.64 -12.11 -7.91
CA ARG A 92 1.85 -12.20 -7.08
C ARG A 92 1.66 -13.02 -5.82
N CYS A 93 0.49 -12.98 -5.23
CA CYS A 93 0.24 -13.50 -3.89
C CYS A 93 -0.12 -14.99 -3.86
N ASN A 94 0.43 -15.83 -4.75
CA ASN A 94 0.15 -17.27 -4.77
C ASN A 94 0.61 -17.99 -3.49
N HIS A 95 1.54 -17.44 -2.74
CA HIS A 95 2.13 -18.03 -1.54
C HIS A 95 2.05 -17.13 -0.30
N SER A 96 1.45 -15.93 -0.42
CA SER A 96 1.50 -14.95 0.67
C SER A 96 0.22 -14.96 1.50
N SER A 97 0.36 -15.41 2.73
CA SER A 97 -0.68 -15.28 3.77
C SER A 97 -0.82 -13.85 4.32
N PHE A 98 -0.05 -12.89 3.81
CA PHE A 98 -0.07 -11.50 4.32
C PHE A 98 -0.93 -10.56 3.50
N CYS A 99 -1.28 -10.92 2.27
CA CYS A 99 -2.00 -10.06 1.34
C CYS A 99 -3.45 -10.54 1.15
N ILE A 100 -4.41 -9.66 1.37
CA ILE A 100 -5.84 -9.96 1.23
C ILE A 100 -6.34 -9.89 -0.22
N THR A 101 -5.52 -9.40 -1.17
CA THR A 101 -5.92 -9.20 -2.56
C THR A 101 -6.45 -10.48 -3.23
N PRO A 102 -5.83 -11.66 -3.07
CA PRO A 102 -6.33 -12.88 -3.66
C PRO A 102 -7.73 -13.28 -3.21
N GLU A 103 -8.06 -12.98 -1.95
CA GLU A 103 -9.37 -13.25 -1.36
C GLU A 103 -10.40 -12.21 -1.80
N LYS A 104 -10.02 -10.94 -1.78
CA LYS A 104 -10.92 -9.82 -2.10
C LYS A 104 -11.16 -9.63 -3.59
N ASP A 105 -10.10 -9.60 -4.39
CA ASP A 105 -10.12 -9.16 -5.80
C ASP A 105 -9.63 -10.24 -6.78
N GLY A 106 -9.22 -11.42 -6.28
CA GLY A 106 -8.79 -12.54 -7.09
C GLY A 106 -7.28 -12.58 -7.41
N ARG A 107 -6.88 -13.69 -8.06
CA ARG A 107 -5.48 -14.04 -8.36
C ARG A 107 -5.03 -13.67 -9.78
N LYS A 108 -5.82 -12.87 -10.48
CA LYS A 108 -5.49 -12.34 -11.82
C LYS A 108 -5.75 -10.85 -11.80
N SER A 109 -4.85 -10.08 -12.38
CA SER A 109 -5.12 -8.67 -12.64
C SER A 109 -5.99 -8.58 -13.89
N VAL A 110 -7.20 -8.06 -13.73
CA VAL A 110 -8.19 -7.91 -14.80
C VAL A 110 -8.60 -6.45 -14.92
N LYS A 111 -8.83 -5.98 -16.14
CA LYS A 111 -9.39 -4.64 -16.39
C LYS A 111 -10.80 -4.58 -15.81
N VAL A 112 -11.10 -3.51 -15.05
CA VAL A 112 -12.40 -3.27 -14.43
C VAL A 112 -13.01 -1.92 -14.83
N ALA A 113 -12.23 -0.98 -15.33
CA ALA A 113 -12.74 0.31 -15.79
C ALA A 113 -11.83 0.90 -16.88
N ASP A 114 -12.37 1.83 -17.64
CA ASP A 114 -11.62 2.78 -18.45
C ASP A 114 -11.37 4.07 -17.66
N LEU A 115 -10.30 4.79 -17.99
CA LEU A 115 -9.92 6.00 -17.28
C LEU A 115 -11.04 7.05 -17.25
N THR A 116 -11.84 7.14 -18.29
CA THR A 116 -12.96 8.08 -18.42
C THR A 116 -14.09 7.84 -17.41
N GLU A 117 -14.14 6.66 -16.78
CA GLU A 117 -15.15 6.35 -15.77
C GLU A 117 -14.95 7.12 -14.47
N PHE A 118 -13.72 7.60 -14.18
CA PHE A 118 -13.44 8.35 -12.96
C PHE A 118 -12.56 9.60 -13.15
N TRP A 119 -12.06 9.86 -14.37
CA TRP A 119 -11.27 11.04 -14.70
C TRP A 119 -11.91 11.85 -15.83
N SER A 120 -11.97 13.18 -15.66
CA SER A 120 -12.53 14.11 -16.65
C SER A 120 -11.71 15.39 -16.79
N GLY A 121 -10.36 15.27 -16.67
CA GLY A 121 -9.44 16.40 -16.83
C GLY A 121 -8.78 16.90 -15.54
N GLN A 122 -8.90 16.18 -14.44
CA GLN A 122 -8.16 16.48 -13.21
C GLN A 122 -6.64 16.42 -13.48
N LYS A 123 -5.88 17.28 -12.79
CA LYS A 123 -4.42 17.38 -12.98
C LYS A 123 -3.67 16.17 -12.44
N ASN A 124 -4.25 15.47 -11.47
CA ASN A 124 -3.66 14.33 -10.80
C ASN A 124 -4.60 13.12 -10.88
N ILE A 125 -4.03 11.94 -11.01
CA ILE A 125 -4.72 10.66 -10.96
C ILE A 125 -4.02 9.81 -9.91
N ILE A 126 -4.77 9.28 -8.95
CA ILE A 126 -4.29 8.30 -7.96
C ILE A 126 -4.98 6.98 -8.22
N LEU A 127 -4.18 5.98 -8.60
CA LEU A 127 -4.63 4.63 -8.87
C LEU A 127 -4.37 3.72 -7.67
N TYR A 128 -5.41 2.97 -7.30
CA TYR A 128 -5.34 1.98 -6.22
C TYR A 128 -5.17 0.54 -6.74
N ASP A 129 -4.83 0.40 -8.02
CA ASP A 129 -4.57 -0.89 -8.66
C ASP A 129 -3.52 -1.69 -7.89
N GLN A 130 -3.82 -2.96 -7.61
CA GLN A 130 -2.90 -3.84 -6.89
C GLN A 130 -1.73 -4.29 -7.76
N ASN A 131 -1.95 -4.44 -9.07
CA ASN A 131 -0.90 -4.80 -10.03
C ASN A 131 -1.32 -4.55 -11.48
N ILE A 132 -1.36 -3.30 -11.90
CA ILE A 132 -1.75 -2.93 -13.27
C ILE A 132 -0.83 -3.57 -14.33
N LEU A 133 0.47 -3.70 -14.04
CA LEU A 133 1.43 -4.25 -15.01
C LEU A 133 1.22 -5.74 -15.28
N ALA A 134 0.53 -6.46 -14.41
CA ALA A 134 0.19 -7.87 -14.59
C ALA A 134 -1.08 -8.07 -15.45
N CYS A 135 -1.85 -7.00 -15.72
CA CYS A 135 -3.04 -7.08 -16.55
C CYS A 135 -2.68 -7.37 -18.01
N GLN A 136 -3.52 -8.17 -18.69
CA GLN A 136 -3.36 -8.44 -20.11
C GLN A 136 -3.50 -7.15 -20.93
N ASP A 137 -4.44 -6.29 -20.53
CA ASP A 137 -4.78 -5.03 -21.22
C ASP A 137 -3.89 -3.85 -20.78
N ARG A 138 -2.78 -4.12 -20.06
CA ARG A 138 -1.93 -3.09 -19.45
C ARG A 138 -1.46 -2.01 -20.44
N MET A 139 -1.16 -2.39 -21.69
CA MET A 139 -0.65 -1.42 -22.67
C MET A 139 -1.73 -0.41 -23.06
N GLU A 140 -2.95 -0.86 -23.29
CA GLU A 140 -4.11 0.00 -23.54
C GLU A 140 -4.36 0.95 -22.36
N LEU A 141 -4.34 0.42 -21.13
CA LEU A 141 -4.56 1.21 -19.92
C LEU A 141 -3.45 2.25 -19.69
N LEU A 142 -2.20 1.88 -19.92
CA LEU A 142 -1.07 2.81 -19.85
C LEU A 142 -1.15 3.89 -20.94
N GLU A 143 -1.67 3.55 -22.14
CA GLU A 143 -1.90 4.51 -23.21
C GLU A 143 -2.98 5.54 -22.84
N GLN A 144 -4.07 5.13 -22.19
CA GLN A 144 -5.08 6.03 -21.64
C GLN A 144 -4.46 7.01 -20.64
N LEU A 145 -3.59 6.52 -19.74
CA LEU A 145 -2.88 7.35 -18.77
C LEU A 145 -1.92 8.32 -19.44
N ALA A 146 -1.19 7.89 -20.47
CA ALA A 146 -0.29 8.75 -21.25
C ALA A 146 -1.08 9.86 -21.97
N GLY A 147 -2.22 9.50 -22.56
CA GLY A 147 -3.12 10.44 -23.24
C GLY A 147 -3.75 11.48 -22.32
N SER A 148 -3.92 11.19 -21.04
CA SER A 148 -4.48 12.11 -20.06
C SER A 148 -3.62 13.36 -19.83
N GLY A 149 -2.29 13.23 -19.95
CA GLY A 149 -1.33 14.27 -19.58
C GLY A 149 -1.29 14.65 -18.10
N ALA A 150 -2.08 13.98 -17.27
CA ALA A 150 -2.12 14.17 -15.81
C ALA A 150 -0.88 13.57 -15.11
N SER A 151 -0.63 14.02 -13.89
CA SER A 151 0.35 13.38 -13.00
C SER A 151 -0.25 12.14 -12.38
N VAL A 152 0.38 10.98 -12.57
CA VAL A 152 -0.14 9.67 -12.15
C VAL A 152 0.64 9.14 -10.96
N GLU A 153 -0.07 8.73 -9.94
CA GLU A 153 0.45 8.00 -8.78
C GLU A 153 -0.11 6.58 -8.76
N PHE A 154 0.78 5.58 -8.82
CA PHE A 154 0.43 4.17 -8.65
C PHE A 154 0.52 3.83 -7.15
N ASN A 155 -0.54 4.12 -6.41
CA ASN A 155 -0.55 4.00 -4.94
C ASN A 155 -0.42 2.54 -4.46
N GLY A 156 -0.90 1.57 -5.22
CA GLY A 156 -0.69 0.13 -4.96
C GLY A 156 0.72 -0.35 -5.28
N GLY A 157 1.56 0.50 -5.87
CA GLY A 157 2.89 0.16 -6.37
C GLY A 157 2.85 -0.55 -7.73
N MET A 158 4.03 -0.90 -8.21
CA MET A 158 4.20 -1.63 -9.47
C MET A 158 5.00 -2.90 -9.25
N ASP A 159 4.73 -3.90 -10.06
CA ASP A 159 5.45 -5.17 -10.01
C ASP A 159 6.60 -5.15 -11.02
N VAL A 160 7.81 -5.06 -10.50
CA VAL A 160 9.04 -4.98 -11.30
C VAL A 160 9.22 -6.15 -12.26
N ARG A 161 8.62 -7.33 -11.99
CA ARG A 161 8.69 -8.52 -12.82
C ARG A 161 8.09 -8.33 -14.22
N PHE A 162 7.09 -7.46 -14.33
CA PHE A 162 6.40 -7.16 -15.59
C PHE A 162 7.00 -5.98 -16.37
N LEU A 163 8.09 -5.39 -15.87
CA LEU A 163 8.86 -4.42 -16.64
C LEU A 163 9.57 -5.11 -17.81
N ASN A 164 9.48 -4.47 -18.95
CA ASN A 164 10.22 -4.78 -20.17
C ASN A 164 10.37 -3.48 -20.99
N GLY A 165 11.11 -3.53 -22.08
CA GLY A 165 11.37 -2.34 -22.90
C GLY A 165 10.10 -1.63 -23.37
N GLU A 166 9.06 -2.36 -23.76
CA GLU A 166 7.79 -1.80 -24.23
C GLU A 166 7.06 -1.02 -23.12
N VAL A 167 6.95 -1.64 -21.93
CA VAL A 167 6.34 -1.00 -20.74
C VAL A 167 7.16 0.22 -20.31
N ILE A 168 8.49 0.15 -20.33
CA ILE A 168 9.38 1.25 -19.99
C ILE A 168 9.15 2.43 -20.95
N GLU A 169 9.09 2.19 -22.26
CA GLU A 169 8.83 3.25 -23.23
C GLU A 169 7.43 3.86 -23.07
N MET A 170 6.42 3.07 -22.68
CA MET A 170 5.11 3.62 -22.38
C MET A 170 5.13 4.45 -21.08
N LEU A 171 5.79 3.99 -20.04
CA LEU A 171 5.94 4.75 -18.78
C LEU A 171 6.66 6.09 -18.97
N ARG A 172 7.56 6.22 -19.97
CA ARG A 172 8.19 7.51 -20.32
C ARG A 172 7.18 8.58 -20.77
N LYS A 173 6.07 8.15 -21.37
CA LYS A 173 5.03 9.05 -21.87
C LYS A 173 4.09 9.52 -20.75
N ILE A 174 4.11 8.85 -19.59
CA ILE A 174 3.26 9.12 -18.42
C ILE A 174 4.06 9.99 -17.44
N LYS A 175 3.44 11.02 -16.89
CA LYS A 175 4.01 11.81 -15.81
C LYS A 175 3.88 11.06 -14.48
N VAL A 176 4.62 9.96 -14.34
CA VAL A 176 4.61 9.17 -13.11
C VAL A 176 5.24 9.97 -11.97
N ARG A 177 4.49 10.20 -10.90
CA ARG A 177 4.92 10.95 -9.75
C ARG A 177 5.97 10.21 -8.94
N ASP A 178 5.67 9.00 -8.53
CA ASP A 178 6.54 8.17 -7.73
C ASP A 178 6.49 6.70 -8.17
N TYR A 179 7.64 6.04 -8.09
CA TYR A 179 7.78 4.61 -8.37
C TYR A 179 7.98 3.87 -7.06
N HIS A 180 7.11 2.91 -6.80
CA HIS A 180 7.21 1.99 -5.67
C HIS A 180 7.19 0.56 -6.17
N PHE A 181 8.18 -0.22 -5.70
CA PHE A 181 8.28 -1.65 -5.96
C PHE A 181 8.32 -2.42 -4.64
N ALA A 182 8.30 -3.76 -4.73
CA ALA A 182 8.49 -4.59 -3.58
C ALA A 182 9.35 -5.82 -3.92
N TRP A 183 10.16 -6.25 -2.97
CA TRP A 183 10.88 -7.51 -2.99
C TRP A 183 10.58 -8.27 -1.70
N ASP A 184 9.41 -8.95 -1.68
CA ASP A 184 8.89 -9.58 -0.47
C ASP A 184 9.37 -11.01 -0.30
N ASP A 185 9.42 -11.81 -1.38
CA ASP A 185 9.88 -13.18 -1.33
C ASP A 185 11.42 -13.25 -1.47
N PRO A 186 12.14 -13.78 -0.44
CA PRO A 186 13.59 -13.91 -0.51
C PRO A 186 14.07 -14.94 -1.55
N LYS A 187 13.19 -15.83 -2.02
CA LYS A 187 13.50 -16.83 -3.04
C LYS A 187 13.40 -16.28 -4.46
N GLU A 188 12.73 -15.15 -4.66
CA GLU A 188 12.68 -14.48 -5.96
C GLU A 188 14.01 -13.80 -6.27
N ASN A 189 14.55 -14.04 -7.45
CA ASN A 189 15.69 -13.27 -7.97
C ASN A 189 15.16 -12.12 -8.85
N LEU A 190 15.13 -10.92 -8.30
CA LEU A 190 14.66 -9.71 -8.97
C LEU A 190 15.79 -8.78 -9.40
N ILE A 191 17.06 -9.18 -9.24
CA ILE A 191 18.24 -8.34 -9.47
C ILE A 191 18.25 -7.76 -10.88
N ASP A 192 18.04 -8.61 -11.89
CA ASP A 192 18.10 -8.17 -13.29
C ASP A 192 16.96 -7.20 -13.62
N LYS A 193 15.78 -7.40 -13.02
CA LYS A 193 14.63 -6.49 -13.19
C LYS A 193 14.86 -5.13 -12.53
N PHE A 194 15.44 -5.10 -11.35
CA PHE A 194 15.84 -3.83 -10.73
C PHE A 194 16.95 -3.13 -11.50
N ARG A 195 17.90 -3.88 -12.09
CA ARG A 195 18.94 -3.32 -12.96
C ARG A 195 18.33 -2.73 -14.24
N GLU A 196 17.43 -3.47 -14.90
CA GLU A 196 16.69 -2.98 -16.07
C GLU A 196 15.97 -1.64 -15.79
N PHE A 197 15.31 -1.55 -14.62
CA PHE A 197 14.69 -0.28 -14.21
C PHE A 197 15.73 0.82 -13.94
N ALA A 198 16.82 0.52 -13.25
CA ALA A 198 17.86 1.50 -12.94
C ALA A 198 18.50 2.08 -14.21
N GLU A 199 18.73 1.24 -15.22
CA GLU A 199 19.30 1.60 -16.54
C GLU A 199 18.29 2.30 -17.44
N SER A 200 16.99 2.11 -17.21
CA SER A 200 15.93 2.74 -18.01
C SER A 200 15.94 4.28 -17.98
N GLY A 201 16.45 4.87 -16.90
CA GLY A 201 16.45 6.32 -16.70
C GLY A 201 15.07 6.93 -16.40
N LEU A 202 14.02 6.13 -16.16
CA LEU A 202 12.68 6.61 -15.79
C LEU A 202 12.69 7.45 -14.52
N LYS A 203 13.42 6.99 -13.51
CA LYS A 203 13.65 7.68 -12.24
C LYS A 203 15.02 7.29 -11.69
N LYS A 204 15.69 8.19 -10.99
CA LYS A 204 16.95 7.84 -10.32
C LYS A 204 16.67 6.80 -9.22
N PRO A 205 17.39 5.68 -9.14
CA PRO A 205 17.12 4.63 -8.15
C PRO A 205 17.01 5.14 -6.70
N ARG A 206 17.82 6.15 -6.34
CA ARG A 206 17.79 6.78 -5.00
C ARG A 206 16.47 7.45 -4.62
N ASP A 207 15.60 7.72 -5.60
CA ASP A 207 14.31 8.37 -5.44
C ASP A 207 13.16 7.37 -5.61
N VAL A 208 13.48 6.06 -5.64
CA VAL A 208 12.54 4.94 -5.78
C VAL A 208 12.51 4.15 -4.48
N GLY A 209 11.33 4.00 -3.91
CA GLY A 209 11.09 3.16 -2.73
C GLY A 209 10.93 1.69 -3.12
N VAL A 210 11.65 0.79 -2.46
CA VAL A 210 11.45 -0.66 -2.63
C VAL A 210 11.11 -1.27 -1.29
N TYR A 211 9.89 -1.75 -1.15
CA TYR A 211 9.44 -2.44 0.06
C TYR A 211 10.12 -3.81 0.20
N VAL A 212 10.58 -4.11 1.41
CA VAL A 212 11.16 -5.41 1.78
C VAL A 212 10.40 -5.95 2.97
N LEU A 213 9.62 -7.01 2.76
CA LEU A 213 8.89 -7.66 3.83
C LEU A 213 9.85 -8.49 4.70
N VAL A 214 9.77 -8.29 6.03
CA VAL A 214 10.55 -9.00 7.04
C VAL A 214 9.61 -9.55 8.14
N ASN A 215 10.13 -10.41 9.03
CA ASN A 215 9.35 -11.03 10.10
C ASN A 215 8.22 -11.94 9.61
N HIS A 216 8.37 -12.55 8.43
CA HIS A 216 7.39 -13.47 7.88
C HIS A 216 8.02 -14.85 7.64
N TRP A 217 8.54 -15.13 6.45
CA TRP A 217 9.16 -16.42 6.11
C TRP A 217 10.67 -16.32 5.81
N SER A 218 11.24 -15.15 5.98
CA SER A 218 12.65 -14.86 5.72
C SER A 218 13.49 -14.91 6.99
N THR A 219 14.76 -15.28 6.83
CA THR A 219 15.79 -15.11 7.84
C THR A 219 16.37 -13.69 7.80
N HIS A 220 17.01 -13.24 8.88
CA HIS A 220 17.69 -11.95 8.88
C HIS A 220 18.80 -11.84 7.83
N PHE A 221 19.43 -12.96 7.47
CA PHE A 221 20.42 -13.00 6.40
C PHE A 221 19.78 -12.67 5.05
N GLU A 222 18.65 -13.31 4.72
CA GLU A 222 17.90 -13.06 3.50
C GLU A 222 17.32 -11.63 3.46
N ASP A 223 16.89 -11.10 4.61
CA ASP A 223 16.42 -9.72 4.73
C ASP A 223 17.53 -8.73 4.41
N LEU A 224 18.69 -8.89 5.06
CA LEU A 224 19.86 -8.04 4.85
C LEU A 224 20.42 -8.20 3.44
N TYR A 225 20.41 -9.39 2.86
CA TYR A 225 20.82 -9.63 1.48
C TYR A 225 20.00 -8.78 0.50
N ARG A 226 18.67 -8.81 0.60
CA ARG A 226 17.78 -7.98 -0.25
C ARG A 226 18.04 -6.50 -0.04
N ILE A 227 18.17 -6.07 1.22
CA ILE A 227 18.44 -4.66 1.59
C ILE A 227 19.77 -4.19 0.98
N TYR A 228 20.85 -4.95 1.17
CA TYR A 228 22.17 -4.58 0.66
C TYR A 228 22.22 -4.61 -0.87
N THR A 229 21.58 -5.60 -1.50
CA THR A 229 21.50 -5.70 -2.96
C THR A 229 20.81 -4.49 -3.57
N LEU A 230 19.66 -4.11 -3.05
CA LEU A 230 18.93 -2.90 -3.48
C LEU A 230 19.78 -1.63 -3.31
N ARG A 231 20.45 -1.50 -2.17
CA ARG A 231 21.32 -0.35 -1.91
C ARG A 231 22.53 -0.29 -2.86
N ALA A 232 23.13 -1.44 -3.15
CA ALA A 232 24.26 -1.50 -4.10
C ALA A 232 23.86 -1.03 -5.51
N MET A 233 22.58 -1.25 -5.88
CA MET A 233 22.00 -0.72 -7.12
C MET A 233 21.48 0.72 -6.99
N GLY A 234 21.63 1.35 -5.81
CA GLY A 234 21.26 2.73 -5.54
C GLY A 234 19.82 2.97 -5.09
N PHE A 235 19.01 1.92 -4.95
CA PHE A 235 17.62 2.03 -4.47
C PHE A 235 17.53 2.36 -2.97
N MET A 236 16.33 2.81 -2.57
CA MET A 236 15.98 3.04 -1.18
C MET A 236 15.10 1.91 -0.66
N PRO A 237 15.65 0.90 0.06
CA PRO A 237 14.85 -0.14 0.67
C PRO A 237 14.02 0.43 1.81
N PHE A 238 12.76 0.00 1.90
CA PHE A 238 11.84 0.33 2.97
C PHE A 238 11.37 -0.96 3.65
N VAL A 239 11.79 -1.15 4.89
CA VAL A 239 11.50 -2.39 5.64
C VAL A 239 10.06 -2.37 6.17
N MET A 240 9.26 -3.34 5.72
CA MET A 240 7.91 -3.61 6.18
C MET A 240 7.94 -4.81 7.14
N ILE A 241 7.52 -4.62 8.39
CA ILE A 241 7.49 -5.70 9.38
C ILE A 241 6.11 -6.33 9.38
N TYR A 242 6.05 -7.62 9.02
CA TYR A 242 4.80 -8.38 9.05
C TYR A 242 4.21 -8.45 10.46
N ASP A 243 2.90 -8.29 10.57
CA ASP A 243 2.14 -8.37 11.83
C ASP A 243 2.70 -7.49 12.97
N LYS A 244 3.32 -6.37 12.63
CA LYS A 244 3.94 -5.46 13.60
C LYS A 244 3.00 -5.08 14.75
N GLN A 245 1.72 -4.90 14.46
CA GLN A 245 0.67 -4.54 15.42
C GLN A 245 0.40 -5.62 16.47
N LYS A 246 0.79 -6.86 16.22
CA LYS A 246 0.69 -7.95 17.22
C LYS A 246 1.78 -7.88 18.31
N PHE A 247 2.85 -7.14 18.06
CA PHE A 247 4.01 -7.02 18.96
C PHE A 247 4.06 -5.68 19.68
N VAL A 248 3.72 -4.60 18.98
CA VAL A 248 3.84 -3.25 19.49
C VAL A 248 2.63 -2.39 19.12
N ASN A 249 2.32 -1.43 20.00
CA ASN A 249 1.28 -0.43 19.73
C ASN A 249 1.74 0.62 18.68
N SER A 250 0.87 1.56 18.33
CA SER A 250 1.14 2.63 17.36
C SER A 250 2.36 3.51 17.72
N LYS A 251 2.70 3.62 19.01
CA LYS A 251 3.90 4.35 19.49
C LYS A 251 5.16 3.48 19.47
N GLY A 252 5.05 2.19 19.08
CA GLY A 252 6.17 1.25 18.99
C GLY A 252 6.59 0.66 20.36
N HIS A 253 5.75 0.78 21.39
CA HIS A 253 5.94 0.14 22.68
C HIS A 253 5.39 -1.28 22.64
N TRP A 254 6.04 -2.21 23.34
CA TRP A 254 5.56 -3.58 23.49
C TRP A 254 4.12 -3.64 24.01
N ILE A 255 3.31 -4.53 23.43
CA ILE A 255 1.98 -4.82 23.94
C ILE A 255 2.12 -5.57 25.27
N LYS A 256 1.32 -5.19 26.26
CA LYS A 256 1.29 -5.86 27.56
C LYS A 256 0.93 -7.33 27.39
N GLY A 257 1.77 -8.22 27.94
CA GLY A 257 1.54 -9.67 27.87
C GLY A 257 2.03 -10.33 26.57
N VAL A 258 2.71 -9.60 25.69
CA VAL A 258 3.28 -10.15 24.44
C VAL A 258 4.21 -11.34 24.70
N GLU A 259 4.91 -11.33 25.82
CA GLU A 259 5.80 -12.41 26.30
C GLU A 259 5.06 -13.71 26.67
N LYS A 260 3.74 -13.64 26.88
CA LYS A 260 2.89 -14.83 27.13
C LYS A 260 2.45 -15.51 25.84
N VAL A 261 2.52 -14.80 24.71
CA VAL A 261 2.07 -15.26 23.40
C VAL A 261 3.24 -15.72 22.55
N TYR A 262 4.38 -15.03 22.66
CA TYR A 262 5.55 -15.27 21.80
C TYR A 262 6.76 -15.70 22.62
N THR A 263 7.55 -16.62 22.06
CA THR A 263 8.82 -17.05 22.67
C THR A 263 9.85 -15.91 22.67
N ARG A 264 10.81 -15.99 23.59
CA ARG A 264 11.93 -15.04 23.64
C ARG A 264 12.63 -14.90 22.27
N GLN A 265 12.83 -15.99 21.56
CA GLN A 265 13.45 -16.00 20.24
C GLN A 265 12.62 -15.21 19.21
N GLN A 266 11.29 -15.39 19.20
CA GLN A 266 10.40 -14.63 18.31
C GLN A 266 10.41 -13.14 18.65
N LEU A 267 10.43 -12.78 19.93
CA LEU A 267 10.52 -11.37 20.35
C LEU A 267 11.87 -10.75 19.97
N GLN A 268 12.98 -11.50 20.09
CA GLN A 268 14.31 -11.05 19.65
C GLN A 268 14.37 -10.90 18.12
N HIS A 269 13.79 -11.84 17.39
CA HIS A 269 13.67 -11.75 15.93
C HIS A 269 12.91 -10.47 15.52
N PHE A 270 11.72 -10.27 16.06
CA PHE A 270 10.93 -9.07 15.82
C PHE A 270 11.70 -7.77 16.16
N LYS A 271 12.42 -7.76 17.29
CA LYS A 271 13.22 -6.59 17.71
C LYS A 271 14.35 -6.29 16.73
N THR A 272 15.00 -7.32 16.20
CA THR A 272 16.01 -7.16 15.13
C THR A 272 15.38 -6.51 13.89
N CYS A 273 14.19 -6.96 13.47
CA CYS A 273 13.45 -6.34 12.35
C CYS A 273 13.12 -4.86 12.62
N GLN A 274 12.77 -4.49 13.88
CA GLN A 274 12.60 -3.08 14.24
C GLN A 274 13.89 -2.27 14.10
N HIS A 275 15.04 -2.85 14.47
CA HIS A 275 16.34 -2.19 14.28
C HIS A 275 16.66 -2.00 12.79
N MET A 276 16.39 -3.02 11.93
CA MET A 276 16.52 -2.92 10.48
C MET A 276 15.63 -1.81 9.91
N GLN A 277 14.35 -1.77 10.32
CA GLN A 277 13.42 -0.74 9.87
C GLN A 277 13.91 0.68 10.21
N ARG A 278 14.39 0.89 11.43
CA ARG A 278 14.91 2.19 11.85
C ARG A 278 16.18 2.58 11.11
N TRP A 279 17.08 1.62 10.90
CA TRP A 279 18.32 1.83 10.17
C TRP A 279 18.06 2.16 8.70
N CYS A 280 17.20 1.40 8.00
CA CYS A 280 16.82 1.65 6.62
C CYS A 280 16.02 2.94 6.44
N GLY A 281 15.09 3.23 7.35
CA GLY A 281 14.18 4.37 7.25
C GLY A 281 14.85 5.74 7.42
N ASN A 282 16.11 5.79 7.79
CA ASN A 282 16.85 7.04 7.96
C ASN A 282 17.96 7.16 6.91
N ARG A 283 17.73 8.00 5.89
CA ARG A 283 18.66 8.24 4.77
C ARG A 283 20.08 8.68 5.23
N ARG A 284 20.17 9.46 6.33
CA ARG A 284 21.47 9.88 6.88
C ARG A 284 22.16 8.70 7.54
N LEU A 285 21.45 7.98 8.37
CA LEU A 285 21.97 6.86 9.14
C LEU A 285 22.51 5.75 8.21
N ILE A 286 21.77 5.37 7.18
CA ILE A 286 22.17 4.32 6.23
C ILE A 286 23.41 4.72 5.40
N LYS A 287 23.67 6.03 5.23
CA LYS A 287 24.87 6.53 4.57
C LYS A 287 26.10 6.55 5.51
N THR A 288 25.90 6.96 6.76
CA THR A 288 27.01 7.08 7.74
C THR A 288 27.36 5.76 8.39
N THR A 289 26.42 4.83 8.45
CA THR A 289 26.58 3.49 9.02
C THR A 289 26.13 2.46 7.98
N PRO A 290 26.93 2.18 6.95
CA PRO A 290 26.52 1.34 5.83
C PRO A 290 26.31 -0.13 6.20
N ASN A 291 26.93 -0.60 7.29
CA ASN A 291 26.79 -1.95 7.79
C ASN A 291 25.81 -1.98 8.97
N PHE A 292 24.77 -2.83 8.90
CA PHE A 292 23.76 -2.96 9.94
C PHE A 292 24.34 -3.40 11.28
N GLU A 293 25.34 -4.29 11.31
CA GLU A 293 25.99 -4.74 12.54
C GLU A 293 26.71 -3.59 13.29
N GLN A 294 27.07 -2.53 12.59
CA GLN A 294 27.69 -1.33 13.17
C GLN A 294 26.65 -0.30 13.64
N TYR A 295 25.37 -0.54 13.37
CA TYR A 295 24.31 0.35 13.82
C TYR A 295 24.24 0.36 15.35
N GLU A 296 24.59 1.48 15.97
CA GLU A 296 24.83 1.63 17.42
C GLU A 296 23.69 1.05 18.28
N ARG A 297 22.43 1.39 17.97
CA ARG A 297 21.27 0.87 18.75
C ARG A 297 21.12 -0.63 18.66
N TYR A 298 21.42 -1.24 17.50
CA TYR A 298 21.39 -2.68 17.34
C TYR A 298 22.55 -3.32 18.07
N ARG A 299 23.76 -2.79 17.89
CA ARG A 299 24.98 -3.28 18.54
C ARG A 299 24.86 -3.25 20.07
N THR A 300 24.47 -2.11 20.65
CA THR A 300 24.29 -1.95 22.09
C THR A 300 23.23 -2.92 22.64
N TRP A 301 22.11 -3.11 21.91
CA TRP A 301 21.08 -4.05 22.30
C TRP A 301 21.58 -5.50 22.24
N LYS A 302 22.40 -5.85 21.25
CA LYS A 302 23.01 -7.17 21.10
C LYS A 302 24.02 -7.44 22.21
N GLU A 303 24.91 -6.48 22.52
CA GLU A 303 25.89 -6.52 23.60
C GLU A 303 25.23 -6.66 24.98
N ALA A 304 24.07 -6.08 25.18
CA ALA A 304 23.26 -6.22 26.41
C ALA A 304 22.51 -7.56 26.50
N GLY A 305 22.80 -8.54 25.65
CA GLY A 305 22.16 -9.86 25.67
C GLY A 305 20.75 -9.90 25.06
N MET A 306 20.43 -8.97 24.16
CA MET A 306 19.18 -8.91 23.42
C MET A 306 17.93 -8.91 24.32
N PRO A 307 17.77 -7.93 25.24
CA PRO A 307 16.67 -7.90 26.19
C PRO A 307 15.33 -7.68 25.47
N VAL A 308 14.32 -8.45 25.90
CA VAL A 308 12.91 -8.37 25.46
C VAL A 308 12.02 -8.53 26.70
N PRO A 309 10.72 -8.22 26.64
CA PRO A 309 9.79 -8.47 27.74
C PRO A 309 9.90 -9.92 28.23
N SER A 310 9.87 -10.10 29.55
CA SER A 310 9.93 -11.39 30.26
C SER A 310 8.61 -11.71 30.92
#